data_efdb5e8ad280e67b51c425a9635ecbc5
#
_entry.id   efdb5e8ad280e67b51c425a9635ecbc5
#
_cell.length_a   1.000
_cell.length_b   1.000
_cell.length_c   1.000
_cell.angle_alpha   90.00
_cell.angle_beta   90.00
_cell.angle_gamma   90.00
#
_symmetry.space_group_name_H-M   'P 1'
#
loop_
_entity.id
_entity.type
_entity.pdbx_description
1 polymer ?
#
loop_
_entity_poly.entity_id
_entity_poly.type
_entity_poly.pdbx_seq_one_letter_code
_entity_poly.pdbx_strand_id
1 'polypeptide(L)'
;MYNRLSHKMMLSTKRTEQEKLKIFVSAYACEPGMGSEIGVGWHWVLEMSKYFELWVLTRESNRHTIEPWIDKHPAYKNIHWLYYDWPKWARFWKKGLRGVRTYYNIWQVCTNHIVKRTMQENDIRIFNHLTYGNALWKVSSYGQKQFFIWGPIGGLETIPEEYCKHYGKKSYIIERIRRQIASLSKWNMGFKKRCKNANLILCKTDFTRQYIPSAYTNKTIIFTDVAAEATLSACHKQTGKKDVTEYVTIGRLDAWRGFDLIIEATHAAVKQNDQIHVTIVGEGYDKERLERMVKDRGLGKYISLTGKISMENYKTLMADADVVINAALKEGAVTVSFDAMALGKPLICIDTTGYTRYFTHDYAIIIPRKGRDFVIDHITKGMLRLTDVETRKMMGKKAQDASATCSWEHHGAEIQDVITRAYRS
;
A
#
# COMPACT_ATOMS: atom_id res chain seq x y z
N MET A 1 63.14 5.40 16.45
CA MET A 1 62.52 5.28 15.13
C MET A 1 61.10 4.71 15.19
N TYR A 2 60.39 4.94 16.30
CA TYR A 2 59.05 4.32 16.57
C TYR A 2 57.91 5.34 16.74
N ASN A 3 58.13 6.63 16.53
CA ASN A 3 57.13 7.71 16.78
C ASN A 3 56.67 8.49 15.56
N ARG A 4 56.86 7.96 14.34
CA ARG A 4 56.34 8.61 13.10
C ARG A 4 55.26 7.82 12.33
N LEU A 5 54.92 6.61 12.79
CA LEU A 5 53.90 5.76 12.15
C LEU A 5 52.51 5.88 12.82
N SER A 6 52.42 6.34 14.07
CA SER A 6 51.12 6.51 14.76
C SER A 6 50.36 7.79 14.37
N HIS A 7 51.03 8.80 13.80
CA HIS A 7 50.36 10.07 13.39
C HIS A 7 49.80 10.05 11.97
N LYS A 8 50.19 9.06 11.15
CA LYS A 8 49.68 8.90 9.78
C LYS A 8 48.43 7.98 9.69
N MET A 9 48.15 7.21 10.76
CA MET A 9 46.99 6.32 10.84
C MET A 9 45.74 6.99 11.47
N MET A 10 45.90 8.17 12.07
CA MET A 10 44.78 8.94 12.67
C MET A 10 44.15 9.98 11.74
N LEU A 11 44.63 10.12 10.50
CA LEU A 11 44.13 11.09 9.53
C LEU A 11 43.29 10.47 8.38
N SER A 12 42.92 9.17 8.52
CA SER A 12 42.16 8.46 7.46
C SER A 12 40.70 8.10 7.82
N THR A 13 40.12 8.74 8.82
CA THR A 13 38.67 8.54 9.14
C THR A 13 37.89 9.84 9.19
N LYS A 14 38.22 10.82 8.36
CA LYS A 14 37.20 11.70 7.87
C LYS A 14 36.53 10.96 6.71
N ARG A 15 35.49 10.15 7.00
CA ARG A 15 34.43 9.91 6.03
C ARG A 15 33.96 11.31 5.61
N THR A 16 34.32 11.72 4.41
CA THR A 16 33.65 12.83 3.74
C THR A 16 32.17 12.45 3.79
N GLU A 17 31.34 13.18 4.54
CA GLU A 17 29.91 13.08 4.44
C GLU A 17 29.60 13.30 2.97
N GLN A 18 29.29 12.20 2.30
CA GLN A 18 28.94 12.25 0.90
C GLN A 18 27.63 13.03 0.86
N GLU A 19 27.65 14.22 0.25
CA GLU A 19 26.50 15.10 0.19
C GLU A 19 25.27 14.31 -0.25
N LYS A 20 24.22 14.29 0.55
CA LYS A 20 23.02 13.53 0.26
C LYS A 20 22.40 14.05 -1.03
N LEU A 21 21.94 13.14 -1.89
CA LEU A 21 21.18 13.53 -3.06
C LEU A 21 19.90 14.28 -2.64
N LYS A 22 19.66 15.42 -3.31
CA LYS A 22 18.48 16.26 -3.08
C LYS A 22 17.31 15.77 -3.93
N ILE A 23 16.19 15.49 -3.30
CA ILE A 23 14.99 14.98 -3.97
C ILE A 23 13.78 15.85 -3.62
N PHE A 24 13.06 16.30 -4.64
CA PHE A 24 11.73 16.87 -4.45
C PHE A 24 10.68 15.77 -4.51
N VAL A 25 9.85 15.66 -3.48
CA VAL A 25 8.80 14.64 -3.35
C VAL A 25 7.41 15.29 -3.40
N SER A 26 6.60 14.95 -4.39
CA SER A 26 5.19 15.31 -4.45
C SER A 26 4.36 14.25 -3.72
N ALA A 27 3.96 14.52 -2.49
CA ALA A 27 3.27 13.61 -1.59
C ALA A 27 1.91 14.19 -1.12
N TYR A 28 0.93 14.25 -2.01
CA TYR A 28 -0.42 14.76 -1.72
C TYR A 28 -1.07 14.14 -0.47
N ALA A 29 -0.95 12.83 -0.31
CA ALA A 29 -1.41 12.04 0.84
C ALA A 29 -0.20 11.68 1.70
N CYS A 30 0.04 12.44 2.76
CA CYS A 30 1.19 12.26 3.64
C CYS A 30 0.88 12.90 4.99
N GLU A 31 0.59 12.09 6.02
CA GLU A 31 0.19 12.58 7.34
C GLU A 31 0.46 11.52 8.42
N PRO A 32 1.00 11.90 9.59
CA PRO A 32 1.29 10.97 10.68
C PRO A 32 0.02 10.39 11.32
N GLY A 33 0.12 9.18 11.86
CA GLY A 33 -0.97 8.52 12.59
C GLY A 33 -2.15 8.06 11.75
N MET A 34 -2.03 8.14 10.43
CA MET A 34 -3.06 7.71 9.50
C MET A 34 -2.70 6.38 8.86
N GLY A 35 -3.73 5.58 8.55
CA GLY A 35 -3.57 4.34 7.78
C GLY A 35 -3.72 4.53 6.27
N SER A 36 -3.63 3.43 5.51
CA SER A 36 -3.83 3.39 4.05
C SER A 36 -2.87 4.32 3.29
N GLU A 37 -3.27 4.85 2.14
CA GLU A 37 -2.46 5.69 1.25
C GLU A 37 -1.80 6.89 1.96
N ILE A 38 -2.44 7.46 2.97
CA ILE A 38 -1.92 8.63 3.69
C ILE A 38 -0.75 8.23 4.59
N GLY A 39 -0.90 7.15 5.36
CA GLY A 39 0.17 6.59 6.19
C GLY A 39 1.32 6.04 5.38
N VAL A 40 1.03 5.42 4.25
CA VAL A 40 2.02 4.94 3.29
C VAL A 40 2.93 6.08 2.82
N GLY A 41 2.34 7.20 2.36
CA GLY A 41 3.12 8.38 1.96
C GLY A 41 3.97 8.94 3.10
N TRP A 42 3.47 8.90 4.33
CA TRP A 42 4.19 9.33 5.52
C TRP A 42 5.43 8.46 5.80
N HIS A 43 5.25 7.16 5.93
CA HIS A 43 6.36 6.23 6.19
C HIS A 43 7.40 6.26 5.07
N TRP A 44 6.97 6.33 3.81
CA TRP A 44 7.88 6.45 2.67
C TRP A 44 8.77 7.69 2.76
N VAL A 45 8.21 8.85 3.09
CA VAL A 45 8.98 10.09 3.26
C VAL A 45 9.96 9.98 4.43
N LEU A 46 9.53 9.42 5.57
CA LEU A 46 10.42 9.22 6.71
C LEU A 46 11.61 8.31 6.38
N GLU A 47 11.35 7.19 5.71
CA GLU A 47 12.42 6.25 5.34
C GLU A 47 13.39 6.88 4.31
N MET A 48 12.87 7.54 3.29
CA MET A 48 13.72 8.23 2.30
C MET A 48 14.58 9.33 2.94
N SER A 49 14.11 10.02 3.97
CA SER A 49 14.84 11.10 4.64
C SER A 49 16.12 10.63 5.36
N LYS A 50 16.22 9.34 5.68
CA LYS A 50 17.44 8.74 6.24
C LYS A 50 18.60 8.77 5.25
N TYR A 51 18.31 8.69 3.95
CA TYR A 51 19.29 8.55 2.87
C TYR A 51 19.42 9.78 1.98
N PHE A 52 18.37 10.61 1.87
CA PHE A 52 18.28 11.75 0.96
C PHE A 52 17.93 13.03 1.73
N GLU A 53 18.28 14.17 1.16
CA GLU A 53 17.75 15.47 1.59
C GLU A 53 16.44 15.73 0.83
N LEU A 54 15.34 15.93 1.54
CA LEU A 54 14.01 15.93 0.95
C LEU A 54 13.31 17.28 1.02
N TRP A 55 12.73 17.73 -0.09
CA TRP A 55 11.72 18.77 -0.17
C TRP A 55 10.37 18.10 -0.44
N VAL A 56 9.49 18.13 0.54
CA VAL A 56 8.22 17.37 0.49
C VAL A 56 7.03 18.32 0.36
N LEU A 57 6.37 18.29 -0.79
CA LEU A 57 5.16 19.06 -1.02
C LEU A 57 3.93 18.23 -0.72
N THR A 58 3.15 18.68 0.25
CA THR A 58 1.89 18.06 0.66
C THR A 58 0.76 19.08 0.80
N ARG A 59 -0.39 18.64 1.28
CA ARG A 59 -1.56 19.50 1.48
C ARG A 59 -1.38 20.41 2.68
N GLU A 60 -1.87 21.65 2.55
CA GLU A 60 -1.91 22.61 3.68
C GLU A 60 -2.71 22.06 4.87
N SER A 61 -3.76 21.27 4.59
CA SER A 61 -4.55 20.64 5.65
C SER A 61 -3.77 19.64 6.52
N ASN A 62 -2.60 19.19 6.11
CA ASN A 62 -1.79 18.21 6.86
C ASN A 62 -0.76 18.90 7.77
N ARG A 63 -0.57 20.22 7.62
CA ARG A 63 0.39 21.02 8.41
C ARG A 63 0.19 20.85 9.92
N HIS A 64 -1.06 20.91 10.37
CA HIS A 64 -1.41 20.88 11.79
C HIS A 64 -1.11 19.56 12.50
N THR A 65 -0.88 18.48 11.76
CA THR A 65 -0.45 17.17 12.28
C THR A 65 1.04 16.95 12.08
N ILE A 66 1.59 17.40 10.96
CA ILE A 66 2.99 17.20 10.60
C ILE A 66 3.92 18.04 11.50
N GLU A 67 3.69 19.34 11.62
CA GLU A 67 4.59 20.21 12.39
C GLU A 67 4.72 19.81 13.87
N PRO A 68 3.62 19.55 14.61
CA PRO A 68 3.75 19.09 16.00
C PRO A 68 4.39 17.70 16.14
N TRP A 69 4.27 16.86 15.10
CA TRP A 69 4.95 15.57 15.10
C TRP A 69 6.47 15.74 14.90
N ILE A 70 6.89 16.57 13.96
CA ILE A 70 8.32 16.87 13.70
C ILE A 70 8.98 17.50 14.93
N ASP A 71 8.28 18.40 15.63
CA ASP A 71 8.80 19.02 16.88
C ASP A 71 9.14 17.95 17.94
N LYS A 72 8.34 16.90 18.02
CA LYS A 72 8.59 15.76 18.93
C LYS A 72 9.65 14.78 18.43
N HIS A 73 10.02 14.85 17.14
CA HIS A 73 10.95 13.90 16.51
C HIS A 73 12.10 14.65 15.80
N PRO A 74 13.08 15.19 16.54
CA PRO A 74 14.15 16.05 15.99
C PRO A 74 14.98 15.40 14.88
N ALA A 75 15.03 14.07 14.83
CA ALA A 75 15.77 13.32 13.81
C ALA A 75 15.26 13.58 12.36
N TYR A 76 14.03 14.09 12.22
CA TYR A 76 13.39 14.36 10.93
C TYR A 76 13.28 15.85 10.57
N LYS A 77 13.98 16.74 11.32
CA LYS A 77 14.01 18.19 11.04
C LYS A 77 14.71 18.56 9.73
N ASN A 78 15.44 17.60 9.14
CA ASN A 78 16.09 17.73 7.83
C ASN A 78 15.14 17.62 6.64
N ILE A 79 13.84 17.37 6.85
CA ILE A 79 12.83 17.35 5.79
C ILE A 79 12.29 18.77 5.60
N HIS A 80 12.44 19.32 4.39
CA HIS A 80 11.93 20.63 4.03
C HIS A 80 10.47 20.53 3.60
N TRP A 81 9.54 20.86 4.48
CA TRP A 81 8.11 20.74 4.22
C TRP A 81 7.58 21.93 3.46
N LEU A 82 6.79 21.68 2.42
CA LEU A 82 6.08 22.63 1.59
C LEU A 82 4.59 22.29 1.62
N TYR A 83 3.75 23.29 1.84
CA TYR A 83 2.31 23.06 1.99
C TYR A 83 1.53 23.87 0.97
N TYR A 84 0.53 23.26 0.35
CA TYR A 84 -0.33 23.94 -0.58
C TYR A 84 -1.74 23.33 -0.60
N ASP A 85 -2.74 24.19 -0.54
CA ASP A 85 -4.14 23.87 -0.84
C ASP A 85 -4.82 25.10 -1.44
N TRP A 86 -5.86 24.90 -2.19
CA TRP A 86 -6.75 26.00 -2.54
C TRP A 86 -7.47 26.55 -1.31
N PRO A 87 -7.90 27.83 -1.34
CA PRO A 87 -8.72 28.40 -0.29
C PRO A 87 -9.99 27.57 -0.05
N LYS A 88 -10.49 27.57 1.18
CA LYS A 88 -11.69 26.77 1.54
C LYS A 88 -12.89 27.08 0.65
N TRP A 89 -13.10 28.34 0.30
CA TRP A 89 -14.19 28.78 -0.55
C TRP A 89 -14.11 28.22 -1.98
N ALA A 90 -12.93 28.02 -2.54
CA ALA A 90 -12.74 27.48 -3.90
C ALA A 90 -12.87 25.94 -3.98
N ARG A 91 -12.91 25.26 -2.84
CA ARG A 91 -13.05 23.80 -2.74
C ARG A 91 -14.32 23.34 -2.01
N PHE A 92 -15.35 24.18 -1.95
CA PHE A 92 -16.64 23.90 -1.29
C PHE A 92 -17.33 22.63 -1.79
N TRP A 93 -17.12 22.29 -3.06
CA TRP A 93 -17.65 21.09 -3.71
C TRP A 93 -16.94 19.77 -3.30
N LYS A 94 -15.76 19.87 -2.69
CA LYS A 94 -14.99 18.71 -2.17
C LYS A 94 -15.46 18.41 -0.75
N LYS A 95 -16.26 17.35 -0.59
CA LYS A 95 -16.75 16.90 0.74
C LYS A 95 -16.37 15.44 0.98
N GLY A 96 -15.58 15.17 2.03
CA GLY A 96 -15.08 13.82 2.34
C GLY A 96 -14.36 13.21 1.15
N LEU A 97 -14.80 12.03 0.70
CA LEU A 97 -14.26 11.33 -0.47
C LEU A 97 -14.82 11.87 -1.81
N ARG A 98 -15.92 12.65 -1.77
CA ARG A 98 -16.49 13.24 -2.98
C ARG A 98 -15.55 14.31 -3.54
N GLY A 99 -15.28 14.25 -4.82
CA GLY A 99 -14.44 15.23 -5.51
C GLY A 99 -12.94 15.12 -5.27
N VAL A 100 -12.47 14.19 -4.43
CA VAL A 100 -11.04 14.02 -4.11
C VAL A 100 -10.20 13.84 -5.38
N ARG A 101 -10.62 12.99 -6.31
CA ARG A 101 -9.88 12.72 -7.55
C ARG A 101 -9.75 13.96 -8.44
N THR A 102 -10.84 14.70 -8.59
CA THR A 102 -10.85 15.94 -9.38
C THR A 102 -9.94 16.98 -8.74
N TYR A 103 -10.09 17.17 -7.42
CA TYR A 103 -9.25 18.10 -6.66
C TYR A 103 -7.77 17.72 -6.73
N TYR A 104 -7.43 16.47 -6.57
CA TYR A 104 -6.06 15.99 -6.73
C TYR A 104 -5.45 16.38 -8.10
N ASN A 105 -6.17 16.12 -9.20
CA ASN A 105 -5.67 16.47 -10.53
C ASN A 105 -5.48 17.99 -10.72
N ILE A 106 -6.37 18.80 -10.13
CA ILE A 106 -6.23 20.26 -10.12
C ILE A 106 -5.02 20.67 -9.27
N TRP A 107 -4.89 20.10 -8.08
CA TRP A 107 -3.78 20.36 -7.15
C TRP A 107 -2.43 20.09 -7.84
N GLN A 108 -2.28 18.97 -8.54
CA GLN A 108 -1.06 18.64 -9.29
C GLN A 108 -0.71 19.68 -10.35
N VAL A 109 -1.69 20.25 -11.03
CA VAL A 109 -1.47 21.31 -12.04
C VAL A 109 -1.08 22.62 -11.35
N CYS A 110 -1.79 23.00 -10.31
CA CYS A 110 -1.56 24.25 -9.60
C CYS A 110 -0.24 24.28 -8.84
N THR A 111 0.25 23.15 -8.34
CA THR A 111 1.54 23.07 -7.63
C THR A 111 2.76 23.06 -8.55
N ASN A 112 2.58 22.97 -9.85
CA ASN A 112 3.69 22.89 -10.80
C ASN A 112 4.67 24.07 -10.70
N HIS A 113 4.19 25.28 -10.43
CA HIS A 113 5.05 26.45 -10.24
C HIS A 113 5.88 26.35 -8.95
N ILE A 114 5.30 25.82 -7.85
CA ILE A 114 6.02 25.61 -6.59
C ILE A 114 7.14 24.60 -6.80
N VAL A 115 6.82 23.46 -7.43
CA VAL A 115 7.81 22.43 -7.74
C VAL A 115 8.99 23.01 -8.53
N LYS A 116 8.71 23.71 -9.63
CA LYS A 116 9.74 24.29 -10.48
C LYS A 116 10.60 25.30 -9.75
N ARG A 117 9.97 26.24 -9.05
CA ARG A 117 10.66 27.28 -8.29
C ARG A 117 11.58 26.67 -7.23
N THR A 118 11.04 25.80 -6.37
CA THR A 118 11.80 25.18 -5.28
C THR A 118 12.97 24.35 -5.80
N MET A 119 12.76 23.57 -6.88
CA MET A 119 13.82 22.78 -7.49
C MET A 119 14.95 23.66 -8.05
N GLN A 120 14.62 24.79 -8.64
CA GLN A 120 15.60 25.75 -9.17
C GLN A 120 16.38 26.47 -8.05
N GLU A 121 15.68 26.98 -7.04
CA GLU A 121 16.29 27.72 -5.93
C GLU A 121 17.24 26.87 -5.08
N ASN A 122 17.04 25.54 -5.03
CA ASN A 122 17.81 24.62 -4.19
C ASN A 122 18.71 23.64 -4.99
N ASP A 123 18.88 23.84 -6.30
CA ASP A 123 19.59 22.92 -7.22
C ASP A 123 19.17 21.46 -7.08
N ILE A 124 17.84 21.21 -7.00
CA ILE A 124 17.29 19.86 -6.89
C ILE A 124 17.11 19.29 -8.30
N ARG A 125 17.73 18.15 -8.56
CA ARG A 125 17.70 17.51 -9.89
C ARG A 125 16.77 16.32 -9.98
N ILE A 126 16.34 15.77 -8.85
CA ILE A 126 15.48 14.58 -8.77
C ILE A 126 14.09 14.99 -8.33
N PHE A 127 13.08 14.58 -9.10
CA PHE A 127 11.66 14.75 -8.78
C PHE A 127 10.99 13.38 -8.61
N ASN A 128 10.39 13.14 -7.48
CA ASN A 128 9.60 11.93 -7.21
C ASN A 128 8.11 12.25 -7.03
N HIS A 129 7.27 11.62 -7.85
CA HIS A 129 5.82 11.64 -7.68
C HIS A 129 5.41 10.39 -6.90
N LEU A 130 5.03 10.53 -5.64
CA LEU A 130 4.91 9.42 -4.71
C LEU A 130 3.49 8.92 -4.49
N THR A 131 2.59 9.76 -3.98
CA THR A 131 1.26 9.31 -3.53
C THR A 131 0.16 9.53 -4.55
N TYR A 132 -0.97 8.84 -4.39
CA TYR A 132 -2.04 8.79 -5.38
C TYR A 132 -1.53 8.31 -6.75
N GLY A 133 -0.66 7.30 -6.72
CA GLY A 133 0.04 6.75 -7.88
C GLY A 133 -0.85 6.06 -8.90
N ASN A 134 -1.91 6.73 -9.37
CA ASN A 134 -2.72 6.22 -10.48
C ASN A 134 -2.07 6.58 -11.81
N ALA A 135 -1.84 5.58 -12.65
CA ALA A 135 -1.14 5.74 -13.92
C ALA A 135 -1.78 6.76 -14.89
N LEU A 136 -3.08 7.03 -14.77
CA LEU A 136 -3.80 7.94 -15.67
C LEU A 136 -3.99 9.35 -15.11
N TRP A 137 -3.65 9.59 -13.84
CA TRP A 137 -3.88 10.89 -13.22
C TRP A 137 -2.74 11.87 -13.52
N LYS A 138 -3.02 13.15 -13.25
CA LYS A 138 -2.03 14.22 -13.47
C LYS A 138 -0.86 14.10 -12.50
N VAL A 139 0.28 14.58 -12.94
CA VAL A 139 1.52 14.69 -12.18
C VAL A 139 2.07 16.10 -12.37
N SER A 140 2.54 16.73 -11.31
CA SER A 140 3.25 18.02 -11.38
C SER A 140 4.60 17.82 -12.08
N SER A 141 5.09 18.86 -12.75
CA SER A 141 6.47 18.99 -13.22
C SER A 141 7.11 17.73 -13.82
N TYR A 142 6.57 17.24 -14.92
CA TYR A 142 7.24 16.20 -15.72
C TYR A 142 7.68 16.76 -17.07
N GLY A 143 8.73 16.17 -17.66
CA GLY A 143 9.20 16.50 -19.01
C GLY A 143 10.17 17.69 -19.05
N GLN A 144 10.91 17.92 -18.00
CA GLN A 144 12.00 18.90 -17.91
C GLN A 144 13.35 18.19 -17.74
N LYS A 145 14.43 18.95 -17.62
CA LYS A 145 15.80 18.42 -17.43
C LYS A 145 16.06 17.78 -16.05
N GLN A 146 15.02 17.36 -15.33
CA GLN A 146 15.12 16.70 -14.04
C GLN A 146 15.03 15.18 -14.20
N PHE A 147 15.68 14.44 -13.32
CA PHE A 147 15.50 13.01 -13.20
C PHE A 147 14.13 12.74 -12.56
N PHE A 148 13.22 12.16 -13.32
CA PHE A 148 11.84 11.94 -12.90
C PHE A 148 11.59 10.49 -12.46
N ILE A 149 11.27 10.31 -11.18
CA ILE A 149 10.81 9.05 -10.58
C ILE A 149 9.29 9.07 -10.53
N TRP A 150 8.65 8.14 -11.21
CA TRP A 150 7.20 8.06 -11.28
C TRP A 150 6.68 6.82 -10.58
N GLY A 151 6.05 6.98 -9.45
CA GLY A 151 5.41 5.88 -8.73
C GLY A 151 5.84 5.72 -7.27
N PRO A 152 5.36 4.63 -6.66
CA PRO A 152 4.73 3.44 -7.27
C PRO A 152 3.35 3.69 -7.87
N ILE A 153 3.16 3.30 -9.13
CA ILE A 153 1.92 3.49 -9.87
C ILE A 153 1.13 2.19 -10.00
N GLY A 154 -0.21 2.34 -9.98
CA GLY A 154 -1.20 1.31 -10.21
C GLY A 154 -2.45 1.89 -10.87
N GLY A 155 -3.60 1.25 -10.67
CA GLY A 155 -4.90 1.75 -11.11
C GLY A 155 -5.32 1.30 -12.51
N LEU A 156 -4.51 0.44 -13.14
CA LEU A 156 -4.85 -0.24 -14.40
C LEU A 156 -5.29 -1.69 -14.18
N GLU A 157 -5.29 -2.16 -12.94
CA GLU A 157 -5.71 -3.50 -12.56
C GLU A 157 -7.18 -3.70 -12.86
N THR A 158 -7.51 -4.83 -13.49
CA THR A 158 -8.88 -5.23 -13.82
C THR A 158 -9.21 -6.60 -13.22
N ILE A 159 -10.49 -6.85 -13.08
CA ILE A 159 -11.02 -8.12 -12.57
C ILE A 159 -11.52 -8.94 -13.75
N PRO A 160 -11.30 -10.26 -13.79
CA PRO A 160 -11.95 -11.15 -14.77
C PRO A 160 -13.48 -11.02 -14.72
N GLU A 161 -14.12 -11.09 -15.89
CA GLU A 161 -15.56 -10.84 -16.01
C GLU A 161 -16.41 -11.84 -15.23
N GLU A 162 -15.95 -13.05 -15.11
CA GLU A 162 -16.59 -14.13 -14.36
C GLU A 162 -16.91 -13.74 -12.90
N TYR A 163 -15.99 -13.01 -12.23
CA TYR A 163 -16.25 -12.53 -10.88
C TYR A 163 -17.28 -11.39 -10.87
N CYS A 164 -17.23 -10.52 -11.88
CA CYS A 164 -18.11 -9.36 -11.95
C CYS A 164 -19.58 -9.72 -12.11
N LYS A 165 -19.90 -10.89 -12.68
CA LYS A 165 -21.28 -11.38 -12.87
C LYS A 165 -22.04 -11.53 -11.55
N HIS A 166 -21.34 -11.75 -10.46
CA HIS A 166 -21.91 -11.91 -9.11
C HIS A 166 -22.06 -10.61 -8.34
N TYR A 167 -21.66 -9.48 -8.94
CA TYR A 167 -21.78 -8.17 -8.31
C TYR A 167 -23.16 -7.55 -8.56
N GLY A 168 -23.55 -6.62 -7.71
CA GLY A 168 -24.70 -5.78 -7.98
C GLY A 168 -24.51 -4.97 -9.28
N LYS A 169 -25.60 -4.62 -9.96
CA LYS A 169 -25.60 -3.91 -11.27
C LYS A 169 -24.65 -2.71 -11.31
N LYS A 170 -24.62 -1.89 -10.24
CA LYS A 170 -23.75 -0.72 -10.13
C LYS A 170 -22.27 -1.11 -10.15
N SER A 171 -21.87 -2.08 -9.36
CA SER A 171 -20.48 -2.56 -9.28
C SER A 171 -20.03 -3.20 -10.60
N TYR A 172 -20.90 -3.97 -11.23
CA TYR A 172 -20.65 -4.55 -12.55
C TYR A 172 -20.37 -3.48 -13.62
N ILE A 173 -21.20 -2.44 -13.68
CA ILE A 173 -21.01 -1.32 -14.63
C ILE A 173 -19.69 -0.59 -14.35
N ILE A 174 -19.39 -0.31 -13.09
CA ILE A 174 -18.13 0.36 -12.69
C ILE A 174 -16.91 -0.46 -13.16
N GLU A 175 -16.92 -1.78 -12.94
CA GLU A 175 -15.79 -2.62 -13.34
C GLU A 175 -15.67 -2.75 -14.87
N ARG A 176 -16.78 -2.75 -15.59
CA ARG A 176 -16.75 -2.69 -17.08
C ARG A 176 -16.13 -1.39 -17.58
N ILE A 177 -16.53 -0.25 -17.01
CA ILE A 177 -15.95 1.06 -17.36
C ILE A 177 -14.45 1.08 -17.04
N ARG A 178 -14.04 0.58 -15.88
CA ARG A 178 -12.62 0.49 -15.51
C ARG A 178 -11.82 -0.35 -16.51
N ARG A 179 -12.35 -1.49 -16.93
CA ARG A 179 -11.71 -2.35 -17.93
C ARG A 179 -11.52 -1.63 -19.26
N GLN A 180 -12.53 -0.89 -19.71
CA GLN A 180 -12.44 -0.07 -20.91
C GLN A 180 -11.41 1.04 -20.77
N ILE A 181 -11.41 1.76 -19.65
CA ILE A 181 -10.40 2.80 -19.36
C ILE A 181 -8.99 2.21 -19.36
N ALA A 182 -8.79 1.05 -18.75
CA ALA A 182 -7.50 0.37 -18.74
C ALA A 182 -7.05 -0.02 -20.15
N SER A 183 -7.95 -0.63 -20.97
CA SER A 183 -7.62 -1.00 -22.35
C SER A 183 -7.30 0.21 -23.24
N LEU A 184 -7.98 1.33 -23.02
CA LEU A 184 -7.76 2.59 -23.74
C LEU A 184 -6.55 3.37 -23.22
N SER A 185 -5.94 2.97 -22.11
CA SER A 185 -4.77 3.65 -21.55
C SER A 185 -3.59 3.71 -22.53
N LYS A 186 -3.44 2.70 -23.37
CA LYS A 186 -2.44 2.65 -24.45
C LYS A 186 -2.55 3.81 -25.46
N TRP A 187 -3.73 4.43 -25.58
CA TRP A 187 -3.99 5.58 -26.45
C TRP A 187 -3.90 6.92 -25.70
N ASN A 188 -3.84 6.88 -24.37
CA ASN A 188 -3.78 8.09 -23.55
C ASN A 188 -2.44 8.83 -23.73
N MET A 189 -2.47 9.97 -24.40
CA MET A 189 -1.27 10.77 -24.68
C MET A 189 -0.55 11.24 -23.41
N GLY A 190 -1.31 11.57 -22.36
CA GLY A 190 -0.73 11.97 -21.06
C GLY A 190 0.01 10.82 -20.40
N PHE A 191 -0.53 9.60 -20.46
CA PHE A 191 0.14 8.39 -19.97
C PHE A 191 1.42 8.11 -20.76
N LYS A 192 1.35 8.10 -22.10
CA LYS A 192 2.52 7.92 -22.98
C LYS A 192 3.62 8.97 -22.70
N LYS A 193 3.23 10.23 -22.52
CA LYS A 193 4.17 11.32 -22.23
C LYS A 193 4.86 11.11 -20.87
N ARG A 194 4.14 10.65 -19.84
CA ARG A 194 4.73 10.30 -18.55
C ARG A 194 5.69 9.12 -18.67
N CYS A 195 5.30 8.05 -19.37
CA CYS A 195 6.18 6.91 -19.63
C CYS A 195 7.47 7.34 -20.35
N LYS A 196 7.36 8.24 -21.37
CA LYS A 196 8.51 8.77 -22.10
C LYS A 196 9.45 9.56 -21.18
N ASN A 197 8.90 10.46 -20.38
CA ASN A 197 9.66 11.43 -19.61
C ASN A 197 10.17 10.93 -18.26
N ALA A 198 9.59 9.86 -17.70
CA ALA A 198 10.12 9.25 -16.50
C ALA A 198 11.49 8.60 -16.79
N ASN A 199 12.43 8.76 -15.87
CA ASN A 199 13.73 8.07 -15.88
C ASN A 199 13.63 6.73 -15.13
N LEU A 200 12.79 6.68 -14.10
CA LEU A 200 12.47 5.48 -13.33
C LEU A 200 10.95 5.37 -13.15
N ILE A 201 10.38 4.21 -13.48
CA ILE A 201 8.96 3.92 -13.29
C ILE A 201 8.83 2.78 -12.27
N LEU A 202 8.17 3.06 -11.15
CA LEU A 202 7.86 2.06 -10.14
C LEU A 202 6.41 1.61 -10.35
N CYS A 203 6.18 0.34 -10.62
CA CYS A 203 4.83 -0.23 -10.78
C CYS A 203 4.48 -1.10 -9.57
N LYS A 204 3.25 -0.95 -9.05
CA LYS A 204 2.76 -1.79 -7.94
C LYS A 204 2.52 -3.24 -8.34
N THR A 205 2.19 -3.51 -9.62
CA THR A 205 1.81 -4.83 -10.12
C THR A 205 2.37 -5.09 -11.51
N ASP A 206 2.57 -6.36 -11.85
CA ASP A 206 2.84 -6.77 -13.23
C ASP A 206 1.69 -6.40 -14.16
N PHE A 207 0.46 -6.36 -13.62
CA PHE A 207 -0.72 -5.96 -14.37
C PHE A 207 -0.61 -4.52 -14.88
N THR A 208 -0.23 -3.56 -14.04
CA THR A 208 0.03 -2.18 -14.48
C THR A 208 1.23 -2.11 -15.42
N ARG A 209 2.30 -2.88 -15.16
CA ARG A 209 3.51 -2.92 -15.99
C ARG A 209 3.21 -3.32 -17.44
N GLN A 210 2.25 -4.24 -17.69
CA GLN A 210 1.87 -4.67 -19.04
C GLN A 210 1.32 -3.56 -19.94
N TYR A 211 0.84 -2.45 -19.34
CA TYR A 211 0.37 -1.28 -20.09
C TYR A 211 1.50 -0.29 -20.43
N ILE A 212 2.67 -0.42 -19.80
CA ILE A 212 3.83 0.42 -20.13
C ILE A 212 4.30 0.03 -21.54
N PRO A 213 4.47 1.02 -22.45
CA PRO A 213 4.99 0.73 -23.79
C PRO A 213 6.36 0.04 -23.74
N SER A 214 6.59 -0.94 -24.62
CA SER A 214 7.81 -1.77 -24.65
C SER A 214 9.11 -0.97 -24.65
N ALA A 215 9.11 0.18 -25.31
CA ALA A 215 10.26 1.09 -25.34
C ALA A 215 10.69 1.63 -23.96
N TYR A 216 9.87 1.47 -22.92
CA TYR A 216 10.13 2.00 -21.58
C TYR A 216 10.16 0.93 -20.48
N THR A 217 10.14 -0.34 -20.84
CA THR A 217 10.16 -1.45 -19.88
C THR A 217 11.50 -1.60 -19.17
N ASN A 218 12.60 -1.21 -19.83
CA ASN A 218 13.95 -1.23 -19.27
C ASN A 218 14.15 -0.30 -18.05
N LYS A 219 13.35 0.75 -17.94
CA LYS A 219 13.34 1.68 -16.79
C LYS A 219 12.14 1.49 -15.86
N THR A 220 11.47 0.33 -15.96
CA THR A 220 10.29 -0.01 -15.17
C THR A 220 10.58 -1.19 -14.27
N ILE A 221 10.37 -1.03 -12.99
CA ILE A 221 10.49 -2.09 -11.98
C ILE A 221 9.19 -2.27 -11.22
N ILE A 222 8.97 -3.48 -10.70
CA ILE A 222 7.87 -3.73 -9.78
C ILE A 222 8.36 -3.40 -8.37
N PHE A 223 7.63 -2.52 -7.71
CA PHE A 223 7.96 -2.05 -6.37
C PHE A 223 6.69 -1.75 -5.59
N THR A 224 6.55 -2.32 -4.39
CA THR A 224 5.39 -2.05 -3.51
C THR A 224 5.51 -0.66 -2.90
N ASP A 225 4.37 -0.07 -2.57
CA ASP A 225 4.33 1.17 -1.78
C ASP A 225 4.08 0.92 -0.29
N VAL A 226 3.94 -0.33 0.13
CA VAL A 226 3.61 -0.74 1.50
C VAL A 226 4.71 -1.64 2.04
N ALA A 227 4.97 -1.51 3.33
CA ALA A 227 5.84 -2.38 4.09
C ALA A 227 5.20 -2.73 5.46
N ALA A 228 5.77 -3.68 6.17
CA ALA A 228 5.31 -4.11 7.47
C ALA A 228 5.62 -3.05 8.55
N GLU A 229 4.67 -2.81 9.44
CA GLU A 229 4.82 -1.89 10.57
C GLU A 229 5.44 -2.63 11.77
N ALA A 230 6.72 -2.40 12.02
CA ALA A 230 7.47 -3.07 13.09
C ALA A 230 6.88 -2.82 14.49
N THR A 231 6.24 -1.67 14.72
CA THR A 231 5.64 -1.33 16.02
C THR A 231 4.45 -2.21 16.39
N LEU A 232 3.83 -2.87 15.42
CA LEU A 232 2.71 -3.79 15.69
C LEU A 232 3.16 -5.06 16.40
N SER A 233 4.38 -5.52 16.18
CA SER A 233 4.89 -6.74 16.83
C SER A 233 4.97 -6.64 18.37
N ALA A 234 4.92 -5.43 18.93
CA ALA A 234 4.84 -5.19 20.37
C ALA A 234 3.42 -5.38 20.95
N CYS A 235 2.39 -5.51 20.12
CA CYS A 235 1.03 -5.75 20.58
C CYS A 235 0.89 -7.22 21.05
N HIS A 236 0.63 -7.41 22.34
CA HIS A 236 0.47 -8.75 22.92
C HIS A 236 -0.91 -9.31 22.62
N LYS A 237 -0.95 -10.58 22.21
CA LYS A 237 -2.20 -11.34 22.11
C LYS A 237 -2.76 -11.56 23.51
N GLN A 238 -4.08 -11.38 23.70
CA GLN A 238 -4.73 -11.87 24.91
C GLN A 238 -4.66 -13.41 24.92
N THR A 239 -3.87 -13.96 25.84
CA THR A 239 -3.65 -15.39 25.99
C THR A 239 -4.83 -16.02 26.73
N GLY A 240 -5.87 -16.40 25.99
CA GLY A 240 -6.93 -17.30 26.46
C GLY A 240 -7.03 -18.48 25.50
N LYS A 241 -7.19 -19.72 26.01
CA LYS A 241 -7.59 -20.84 25.17
C LYS A 241 -8.94 -20.50 24.54
N LYS A 242 -8.92 -20.15 23.25
CA LYS A 242 -10.17 -19.99 22.48
C LYS A 242 -10.41 -21.31 21.74
N ASP A 243 -11.57 -21.90 21.94
CA ASP A 243 -11.99 -23.08 21.17
C ASP A 243 -12.31 -22.67 19.70
N VAL A 244 -12.51 -21.38 19.45
CA VAL A 244 -12.87 -20.81 18.15
C VAL A 244 -11.66 -20.17 17.49
N THR A 245 -11.44 -20.47 16.22
CA THR A 245 -10.42 -19.83 15.38
C THR A 245 -10.96 -18.51 14.83
N GLU A 246 -10.28 -17.41 15.16
CA GLU A 246 -10.66 -16.05 14.77
C GLU A 246 -9.98 -15.62 13.47
N TYR A 247 -10.78 -15.44 12.44
CA TYR A 247 -10.35 -14.90 11.15
C TYR A 247 -10.70 -13.41 11.06
N VAL A 248 -9.81 -12.61 10.52
CA VAL A 248 -10.09 -11.19 10.30
C VAL A 248 -9.86 -10.83 8.83
N THR A 249 -10.72 -9.98 8.30
CA THR A 249 -10.56 -9.37 6.99
C THR A 249 -10.95 -7.89 7.06
N ILE A 250 -10.08 -7.02 6.55
CA ILE A 250 -10.19 -5.57 6.75
C ILE A 250 -10.04 -4.83 5.44
N GLY A 251 -10.97 -3.93 5.16
CA GLY A 251 -10.87 -3.09 3.99
C GLY A 251 -12.17 -2.36 3.66
N ARG A 252 -12.11 -1.50 2.65
CA ARG A 252 -13.32 -0.85 2.17
C ARG A 252 -14.25 -1.89 1.53
N LEU A 253 -15.51 -1.94 1.92
CA LEU A 253 -16.49 -2.90 1.43
C LEU A 253 -16.90 -2.59 -0.02
N ASP A 254 -15.95 -2.79 -0.93
CA ASP A 254 -16.13 -2.72 -2.37
C ASP A 254 -16.20 -4.15 -2.93
N ALA A 255 -17.04 -4.41 -3.93
CA ALA A 255 -17.29 -5.76 -4.46
C ALA A 255 -16.00 -6.49 -4.90
N TRP A 256 -15.02 -5.76 -5.44
CA TRP A 256 -13.75 -6.34 -5.88
C TRP A 256 -12.80 -6.76 -4.75
N ARG A 257 -13.13 -6.45 -3.51
CA ARG A 257 -12.37 -6.89 -2.32
C ARG A 257 -12.63 -8.34 -1.95
N GLY A 258 -13.62 -8.98 -2.58
CA GLY A 258 -13.88 -10.41 -2.41
C GLY A 258 -14.46 -10.83 -1.06
N PHE A 259 -15.07 -9.91 -0.31
CA PHE A 259 -15.74 -10.27 0.96
C PHE A 259 -16.85 -11.30 0.74
N ASP A 260 -17.52 -11.26 -0.40
CA ASP A 260 -18.51 -12.25 -0.80
C ASP A 260 -17.91 -13.65 -0.99
N LEU A 261 -16.66 -13.75 -1.45
CA LEU A 261 -15.94 -15.01 -1.56
C LEU A 261 -15.65 -15.59 -0.16
N ILE A 262 -15.27 -14.70 0.78
CA ILE A 262 -15.03 -15.10 2.18
C ILE A 262 -16.32 -15.59 2.84
N ILE A 263 -17.45 -14.91 2.63
CA ILE A 263 -18.76 -15.32 3.17
C ILE A 263 -19.16 -16.71 2.64
N GLU A 264 -19.03 -16.95 1.33
CA GLU A 264 -19.33 -18.27 0.75
C GLU A 264 -18.36 -19.36 1.25
N ALA A 265 -17.09 -19.04 1.36
CA ALA A 265 -16.10 -19.96 1.93
C ALA A 265 -16.39 -20.29 3.40
N THR A 266 -16.77 -19.28 4.19
CA THR A 266 -17.19 -19.49 5.59
C THR A 266 -18.43 -20.38 5.67
N HIS A 267 -19.43 -20.16 4.78
CA HIS A 267 -20.61 -21.01 4.72
C HIS A 267 -20.27 -22.49 4.45
N ALA A 268 -19.27 -22.74 3.61
CA ALA A 268 -18.79 -24.10 3.35
C ALA A 268 -17.95 -24.68 4.49
N ALA A 269 -17.12 -23.85 5.14
CA ALA A 269 -16.21 -24.26 6.20
C ALA A 269 -16.97 -24.62 7.49
N VAL A 270 -17.95 -23.83 7.90
CA VAL A 270 -18.70 -24.05 9.16
C VAL A 270 -19.57 -25.32 9.15
N LYS A 271 -19.87 -25.88 7.98
CA LYS A 271 -20.52 -27.19 7.87
C LYS A 271 -19.59 -28.35 8.23
N GLN A 272 -18.29 -28.13 8.20
CA GLN A 272 -17.27 -29.14 8.51
C GLN A 272 -16.64 -28.90 9.89
N ASN A 273 -16.52 -27.63 10.28
CA ASN A 273 -16.00 -27.21 11.57
C ASN A 273 -16.69 -25.91 12.00
N ASP A 274 -17.49 -25.97 13.04
CA ASP A 274 -18.26 -24.83 13.57
C ASP A 274 -17.46 -23.93 14.52
N GLN A 275 -16.22 -24.30 14.84
CA GLN A 275 -15.31 -23.49 15.67
C GLN A 275 -14.55 -22.44 14.82
N ILE A 276 -15.27 -21.74 13.98
CA ILE A 276 -14.75 -20.68 13.09
C ILE A 276 -15.57 -19.42 13.31
N HIS A 277 -14.88 -18.28 13.47
CA HIS A 277 -15.49 -16.97 13.44
C HIS A 277 -14.73 -16.03 12.53
N VAL A 278 -15.43 -15.20 11.77
CA VAL A 278 -14.86 -14.24 10.82
C VAL A 278 -15.32 -12.82 11.15
N THR A 279 -14.39 -11.93 11.43
CA THR A 279 -14.67 -10.51 11.60
C THR A 279 -14.37 -9.76 10.32
N ILE A 280 -15.39 -9.16 9.71
CA ILE A 280 -15.29 -8.29 8.53
C ILE A 280 -15.34 -6.84 8.98
N VAL A 281 -14.25 -6.11 8.73
CA VAL A 281 -14.09 -4.72 9.16
C VAL A 281 -14.09 -3.78 7.96
N GLY A 282 -14.93 -2.79 7.98
CA GLY A 282 -14.93 -1.72 6.97
C GLY A 282 -16.29 -1.15 6.65
N GLU A 283 -16.26 -0.13 5.78
CA GLU A 283 -17.45 0.52 5.23
C GLU A 283 -17.31 0.58 3.71
N GLY A 284 -18.43 0.60 3.01
CA GLY A 284 -18.43 0.70 1.55
C GLY A 284 -19.82 0.49 0.95
N TYR A 285 -19.88 0.67 -0.35
CA TYR A 285 -21.16 0.60 -1.08
C TYR A 285 -21.73 -0.82 -1.22
N ASP A 286 -20.96 -1.85 -0.89
CA ASP A 286 -21.37 -3.25 -0.96
C ASP A 286 -21.88 -3.81 0.39
N LYS A 287 -21.85 -3.01 1.46
CA LYS A 287 -22.17 -3.41 2.82
C LYS A 287 -23.53 -4.11 2.93
N GLU A 288 -24.58 -3.45 2.43
CA GLU A 288 -25.95 -4.00 2.50
C GLU A 288 -26.09 -5.35 1.78
N ARG A 289 -25.34 -5.55 0.67
CA ARG A 289 -25.34 -6.84 -0.03
C ARG A 289 -24.67 -7.92 0.80
N LEU A 290 -23.54 -7.60 1.43
CA LEU A 290 -22.80 -8.53 2.28
C LEU A 290 -23.60 -8.89 3.55
N GLU A 291 -24.25 -7.93 4.19
CA GLU A 291 -25.14 -8.17 5.34
C GLU A 291 -26.31 -9.11 4.98
N ARG A 292 -26.94 -8.89 3.82
CA ARG A 292 -27.97 -9.80 3.30
C ARG A 292 -27.42 -11.20 3.07
N MET A 293 -26.25 -11.34 2.45
CA MET A 293 -25.63 -12.65 2.22
C MET A 293 -25.38 -13.40 3.53
N VAL A 294 -24.90 -12.73 4.56
CA VAL A 294 -24.69 -13.33 5.89
C VAL A 294 -26.01 -13.82 6.48
N LYS A 295 -27.06 -13.00 6.38
CA LYS A 295 -28.41 -13.35 6.86
C LYS A 295 -29.00 -14.53 6.08
N ASP A 296 -28.97 -14.47 4.75
CA ASP A 296 -29.59 -15.49 3.88
C ASP A 296 -28.89 -16.86 3.99
N ARG A 297 -27.60 -16.86 4.34
CA ARG A 297 -26.82 -18.08 4.61
C ARG A 297 -26.91 -18.57 6.06
N GLY A 298 -27.60 -17.85 6.95
CA GLY A 298 -27.69 -18.19 8.38
C GLY A 298 -26.36 -18.07 9.14
N LEU A 299 -25.46 -17.17 8.70
CA LEU A 299 -24.09 -17.07 9.21
C LEU A 299 -23.92 -16.05 10.34
N GLY A 300 -24.99 -15.47 10.88
CA GLY A 300 -24.90 -14.45 11.92
C GLY A 300 -24.16 -14.86 13.19
N LYS A 301 -24.06 -16.17 13.49
CA LYS A 301 -23.23 -16.71 14.58
C LYS A 301 -21.74 -16.75 14.24
N TYR A 302 -21.40 -16.83 12.97
CA TYR A 302 -20.04 -17.11 12.48
C TYR A 302 -19.37 -15.91 11.81
N ILE A 303 -20.14 -14.87 11.44
CA ILE A 303 -19.62 -13.69 10.76
C ILE A 303 -20.13 -12.42 11.44
N SER A 304 -19.21 -11.54 11.82
CA SER A 304 -19.48 -10.21 12.35
C SER A 304 -19.04 -9.11 11.36
N LEU A 305 -19.94 -8.18 11.01
CA LEU A 305 -19.61 -6.97 10.26
C LEU A 305 -19.56 -5.79 11.24
N THR A 306 -18.38 -5.27 11.51
CA THR A 306 -18.18 -4.25 12.57
C THR A 306 -18.30 -2.81 12.09
N GLY A 307 -18.31 -2.58 10.76
CA GLY A 307 -18.15 -1.23 10.23
C GLY A 307 -16.73 -0.71 10.36
N LYS A 308 -16.56 0.61 10.31
CA LYS A 308 -15.25 1.28 10.48
C LYS A 308 -14.85 1.30 11.95
N ILE A 309 -13.59 0.96 12.23
CA ILE A 309 -13.01 0.98 13.58
C ILE A 309 -11.90 2.03 13.71
N SER A 310 -11.51 2.37 14.93
CA SER A 310 -10.35 3.23 15.22
C SER A 310 -9.04 2.48 14.98
N MET A 311 -7.91 3.21 14.90
CA MET A 311 -6.58 2.57 14.79
C MET A 311 -6.21 1.76 16.05
N GLU A 312 -6.68 2.16 17.21
CA GLU A 312 -6.49 1.41 18.46
C GLU A 312 -7.23 0.07 18.39
N ASN A 313 -8.51 0.09 18.04
CA ASN A 313 -9.30 -1.13 17.85
C ASN A 313 -8.77 -2.02 16.72
N TYR A 314 -8.20 -1.40 15.66
CA TYR A 314 -7.51 -2.14 14.60
C TYR A 314 -6.33 -2.94 15.14
N LYS A 315 -5.46 -2.30 15.92
CA LYS A 315 -4.29 -2.97 16.52
C LYS A 315 -4.69 -4.11 17.44
N THR A 316 -5.68 -3.88 18.30
CA THR A 316 -6.21 -4.92 19.20
C THR A 316 -6.80 -6.09 18.41
N LEU A 317 -7.65 -5.82 17.43
CA LEU A 317 -8.29 -6.84 16.60
C LEU A 317 -7.26 -7.67 15.83
N MET A 318 -6.26 -7.01 15.23
CA MET A 318 -5.18 -7.69 14.52
C MET A 318 -4.31 -8.54 15.46
N ALA A 319 -4.05 -8.09 16.69
CA ALA A 319 -3.32 -8.86 17.69
C ALA A 319 -4.12 -10.11 18.12
N ASP A 320 -5.42 -9.98 18.32
CA ASP A 320 -6.31 -11.05 18.79
C ASP A 320 -6.71 -12.06 17.71
N ALA A 321 -6.62 -11.68 16.43
CA ALA A 321 -6.89 -12.58 15.32
C ALA A 321 -5.90 -13.76 15.29
N ASP A 322 -6.37 -14.91 14.80
CA ASP A 322 -5.54 -16.09 14.54
C ASP A 322 -5.03 -16.10 13.10
N VAL A 323 -5.84 -15.65 12.15
CA VAL A 323 -5.58 -15.70 10.72
C VAL A 323 -6.11 -14.43 10.05
N VAL A 324 -5.37 -13.91 9.08
CA VAL A 324 -5.84 -12.80 8.24
C VAL A 324 -6.25 -13.32 6.86
N ILE A 325 -7.40 -12.86 6.35
CA ILE A 325 -7.85 -13.19 4.99
C ILE A 325 -7.88 -11.92 4.14
N ASN A 326 -7.26 -11.97 2.97
CA ASN A 326 -7.35 -10.93 1.95
C ASN A 326 -7.77 -11.52 0.60
N ALA A 327 -9.05 -11.47 0.30
CA ALA A 327 -9.62 -12.01 -0.92
C ALA A 327 -9.75 -10.97 -2.06
N ALA A 328 -9.00 -9.86 -1.99
CA ALA A 328 -9.05 -8.84 -3.03
C ALA A 328 -8.62 -9.38 -4.40
N LEU A 329 -9.43 -9.15 -5.42
CA LEU A 329 -9.23 -9.64 -6.79
C LEU A 329 -8.31 -8.76 -7.63
N LYS A 330 -8.03 -7.54 -7.16
CA LYS A 330 -7.11 -6.58 -7.78
C LYS A 330 -6.53 -5.67 -6.69
N GLU A 331 -5.29 -5.89 -6.32
CA GLU A 331 -4.64 -5.05 -5.32
C GLU A 331 -3.13 -5.03 -5.57
N GLY A 332 -2.53 -3.86 -5.55
CA GLY A 332 -1.09 -3.72 -5.69
C GLY A 332 -0.35 -3.85 -4.37
N ALA A 333 -1.00 -3.38 -3.30
CA ALA A 333 -0.44 -3.36 -1.96
C ALA A 333 -1.56 -3.35 -0.92
N VAL A 334 -1.37 -4.09 0.16
CA VAL A 334 -2.36 -4.22 1.23
C VAL A 334 -1.65 -4.19 2.57
N THR A 335 -1.72 -3.05 3.25
CA THR A 335 -1.11 -2.85 4.57
C THR A 335 -1.46 -3.98 5.54
N VAL A 336 -2.72 -4.38 5.61
CA VAL A 336 -3.21 -5.45 6.51
C VAL A 336 -2.47 -6.78 6.32
N SER A 337 -2.05 -7.10 5.09
CA SER A 337 -1.29 -8.33 4.82
C SER A 337 0.14 -8.27 5.34
N PHE A 338 0.79 -7.10 5.26
CA PHE A 338 2.12 -6.89 5.82
C PHE A 338 2.06 -6.79 7.36
N ASP A 339 1.02 -6.18 7.90
CA ASP A 339 0.77 -6.14 9.36
C ASP A 339 0.53 -7.54 9.92
N ALA A 340 -0.15 -8.42 9.17
CA ALA A 340 -0.30 -9.82 9.53
C ALA A 340 1.07 -10.53 9.67
N MET A 341 2.00 -10.29 8.73
CA MET A 341 3.36 -10.84 8.84
C MET A 341 4.06 -10.36 10.11
N ALA A 342 4.06 -9.05 10.38
CA ALA A 342 4.71 -8.46 11.54
C ALA A 342 4.16 -9.03 12.86
N LEU A 343 2.86 -9.33 12.90
CA LEU A 343 2.17 -9.94 14.04
C LEU A 343 2.29 -11.47 14.09
N GLY A 344 3.01 -12.10 13.18
CA GLY A 344 3.12 -13.54 13.09
C GLY A 344 1.79 -14.25 12.83
N LYS A 345 0.92 -13.66 12.00
CA LYS A 345 -0.36 -14.26 11.63
C LYS A 345 -0.26 -14.89 10.24
N PRO A 346 -0.66 -16.16 10.08
CA PRO A 346 -0.84 -16.76 8.76
C PRO A 346 -1.81 -15.95 7.91
N LEU A 347 -1.55 -15.90 6.60
CA LEU A 347 -2.37 -15.17 5.63
C LEU A 347 -3.02 -16.13 4.64
N ILE A 348 -4.31 -15.93 4.35
CA ILE A 348 -4.97 -16.49 3.17
C ILE A 348 -5.18 -15.34 2.19
N CYS A 349 -4.63 -15.43 0.98
CA CYS A 349 -4.75 -14.35 0.01
C CYS A 349 -4.91 -14.84 -1.42
N ILE A 350 -5.55 -14.01 -2.26
CA ILE A 350 -5.64 -14.24 -3.71
C ILE A 350 -4.41 -13.63 -4.37
N ASP A 351 -3.80 -14.36 -5.30
CA ASP A 351 -2.68 -13.87 -6.08
C ASP A 351 -3.12 -12.76 -7.04
N THR A 352 -2.64 -11.55 -6.79
CA THR A 352 -2.86 -10.36 -7.63
C THR A 352 -1.62 -9.93 -8.40
N THR A 353 -0.52 -10.72 -8.36
CA THR A 353 0.78 -10.40 -8.97
C THR A 353 1.42 -9.08 -8.52
N GLY A 354 0.93 -8.55 -7.42
CA GLY A 354 1.46 -7.35 -6.77
C GLY A 354 2.19 -7.69 -5.48
N TYR A 355 1.56 -7.34 -4.35
CA TYR A 355 2.12 -7.59 -3.01
C TYR A 355 2.35 -9.08 -2.72
N THR A 356 1.64 -10.00 -3.36
CA THR A 356 1.77 -11.45 -3.16
C THR A 356 3.16 -11.99 -3.49
N ARG A 357 3.94 -11.29 -4.28
CA ARG A 357 5.35 -11.64 -4.57
C ARG A 357 6.28 -11.54 -3.35
N TYR A 358 5.86 -10.82 -2.32
CA TYR A 358 6.59 -10.71 -1.04
C TYR A 358 6.23 -11.82 -0.06
N PHE A 359 5.31 -12.72 -0.43
CA PHE A 359 4.84 -13.82 0.41
C PHE A 359 5.26 -15.17 -0.18
N THR A 360 5.48 -16.14 0.71
CA THR A 360 5.77 -17.52 0.35
C THR A 360 4.72 -18.47 0.90
N HIS A 361 4.61 -19.66 0.30
CA HIS A 361 3.72 -20.71 0.80
C HIS A 361 4.10 -21.26 2.18
N ASP A 362 5.24 -20.86 2.73
CA ASP A 362 5.65 -21.23 4.08
C ASP A 362 4.78 -20.61 5.17
N TYR A 363 4.24 -19.42 4.92
CA TYR A 363 3.44 -18.65 5.89
C TYR A 363 2.17 -18.03 5.31
N ALA A 364 1.93 -18.17 4.01
CA ALA A 364 0.72 -17.70 3.35
C ALA A 364 0.10 -18.78 2.47
N ILE A 365 -1.22 -18.87 2.44
CA ILE A 365 -1.97 -19.64 1.48
C ILE A 365 -2.30 -18.71 0.32
N ILE A 366 -1.49 -18.78 -0.75
CA ILE A 366 -1.61 -17.91 -1.93
C ILE A 366 -2.46 -18.65 -2.96
N ILE A 367 -3.64 -18.11 -3.24
CA ILE A 367 -4.65 -18.76 -4.09
C ILE A 367 -4.63 -18.15 -5.49
N PRO A 368 -4.35 -18.93 -6.54
CA PRO A 368 -4.42 -18.46 -7.91
C PRO A 368 -5.84 -17.98 -8.29
N ARG A 369 -5.94 -16.90 -9.05
CA ARG A 369 -7.21 -16.32 -9.50
C ARG A 369 -7.80 -17.09 -10.71
N LYS A 370 -8.19 -18.36 -10.49
CA LYS A 370 -8.65 -19.29 -11.55
C LYS A 370 -10.17 -19.44 -11.69
N GLY A 371 -10.94 -18.53 -11.17
CA GLY A 371 -12.41 -18.57 -11.16
C GLY A 371 -12.99 -18.55 -9.77
N ARG A 372 -14.27 -18.18 -9.71
CA ARG A 372 -14.95 -17.91 -8.42
C ARG A 372 -15.01 -19.17 -7.52
N ASP A 373 -15.50 -20.26 -8.07
CA ASP A 373 -15.72 -21.50 -7.29
C ASP A 373 -14.40 -22.10 -6.83
N PHE A 374 -13.38 -22.05 -7.69
CA PHE A 374 -12.01 -22.46 -7.33
C PHE A 374 -11.48 -21.65 -6.13
N VAL A 375 -11.67 -20.34 -6.17
CA VAL A 375 -11.20 -19.45 -5.09
C VAL A 375 -11.95 -19.71 -3.80
N ILE A 376 -13.27 -19.87 -3.85
CA ILE A 376 -14.11 -20.20 -2.68
C ILE A 376 -13.67 -21.53 -2.05
N ASP A 377 -13.48 -22.58 -2.85
CA ASP A 377 -13.02 -23.89 -2.39
C ASP A 377 -11.64 -23.79 -1.70
N HIS A 378 -10.71 -23.05 -2.29
CA HIS A 378 -9.35 -22.91 -1.74
C HIS A 378 -9.31 -22.02 -0.48
N ILE A 379 -10.16 -20.98 -0.38
CA ILE A 379 -10.32 -20.23 0.88
C ILE A 379 -10.89 -21.17 1.95
N THR A 380 -11.92 -21.96 1.62
CA THR A 380 -12.52 -22.95 2.53
C THR A 380 -11.48 -23.95 3.06
N LYS A 381 -10.73 -24.56 2.17
CA LYS A 381 -9.63 -25.50 2.54
C LYS A 381 -8.57 -24.80 3.39
N GLY A 382 -8.23 -23.57 3.04
CA GLY A 382 -7.29 -22.76 3.81
C GLY A 382 -7.79 -22.47 5.22
N MET A 383 -9.05 -22.10 5.37
CA MET A 383 -9.69 -21.89 6.67
C MET A 383 -9.66 -23.18 7.50
N LEU A 384 -10.13 -24.30 6.95
CA LEU A 384 -10.13 -25.59 7.66
C LEU A 384 -8.71 -26.04 8.06
N ARG A 385 -7.72 -25.88 7.19
CA ARG A 385 -6.32 -26.19 7.53
C ARG A 385 -5.81 -25.35 8.70
N LEU A 386 -6.19 -24.08 8.73
CA LEU A 386 -5.74 -23.14 9.77
C LEU A 386 -6.58 -23.19 11.06
N THR A 387 -7.53 -24.11 11.20
CA THR A 387 -8.11 -24.44 12.51
C THR A 387 -7.13 -25.26 13.36
N ASP A 388 -6.13 -25.92 12.76
CA ASP A 388 -5.06 -26.59 13.48
C ASP A 388 -4.07 -25.58 14.11
N VAL A 389 -3.95 -25.66 15.43
CA VAL A 389 -3.17 -24.72 16.25
C VAL A 389 -1.68 -24.78 15.89
N GLU A 390 -1.15 -25.99 15.68
CA GLU A 390 0.27 -26.18 15.43
C GLU A 390 0.66 -25.67 14.03
N THR A 391 -0.20 -25.89 13.03
CA THR A 391 -0.03 -25.29 11.68
C THR A 391 -0.03 -23.77 11.77
N ARG A 392 -0.95 -23.15 12.52
CA ARG A 392 -0.98 -21.69 12.72
C ARG A 392 0.28 -21.18 13.37
N LYS A 393 0.76 -21.81 14.44
CA LYS A 393 2.01 -21.42 15.14
C LYS A 393 3.22 -21.49 14.23
N MET A 394 3.35 -22.61 13.50
CA MET A 394 4.47 -22.80 12.58
C MET A 394 4.48 -21.76 11.47
N MET A 395 3.35 -21.55 10.80
CA MET A 395 3.22 -20.56 9.73
C MET A 395 3.39 -19.13 10.28
N GLY A 396 2.81 -18.84 11.44
CA GLY A 396 2.94 -17.54 12.10
C GLY A 396 4.37 -17.20 12.46
N LYS A 397 5.14 -18.15 12.99
CA LYS A 397 6.57 -17.96 13.28
C LYS A 397 7.36 -17.61 12.02
N LYS A 398 7.15 -18.37 10.94
CA LYS A 398 7.81 -18.10 9.65
C LYS A 398 7.40 -16.73 9.07
N ALA A 399 6.13 -16.32 9.22
CA ALA A 399 5.66 -14.99 8.81
C ALA A 399 6.41 -13.89 9.57
N GLN A 400 6.52 -14.03 10.89
CA GLN A 400 7.21 -13.07 11.74
C GLN A 400 8.71 -12.98 11.40
N ASP A 401 9.37 -14.12 11.20
CA ASP A 401 10.79 -14.15 10.82
C ASP A 401 11.02 -13.48 9.46
N ALA A 402 10.11 -13.68 8.50
CA ALA A 402 10.17 -13.04 7.19
C ALA A 402 9.84 -11.54 7.22
N SER A 403 9.13 -11.04 8.25
CA SER A 403 8.65 -9.65 8.30
C SER A 403 9.79 -8.61 8.32
N ALA A 404 10.97 -8.99 8.84
CA ALA A 404 12.14 -8.11 8.84
C ALA A 404 12.56 -7.70 7.43
N THR A 405 12.44 -8.59 6.44
CA THR A 405 12.77 -8.31 5.03
C THR A 405 11.68 -7.51 4.30
N CYS A 406 10.54 -7.31 4.94
CA CYS A 406 9.42 -6.51 4.44
C CYS A 406 9.12 -5.29 5.33
N SER A 407 10.03 -4.93 6.23
CA SER A 407 9.90 -3.77 7.12
C SER A 407 10.07 -2.45 6.36
N TRP A 408 9.55 -1.37 6.92
CA TRP A 408 9.77 -0.02 6.36
C TRP A 408 11.25 0.33 6.26
N GLU A 409 12.08 -0.10 7.22
CA GLU A 409 13.53 0.13 7.19
C GLU A 409 14.20 -0.58 6.01
N HIS A 410 13.88 -1.87 5.78
CA HIS A 410 14.37 -2.61 4.62
C HIS A 410 13.90 -1.97 3.31
N HIS A 411 12.63 -1.59 3.26
CA HIS A 411 12.01 -0.90 2.12
C HIS A 411 12.70 0.44 1.80
N GLY A 412 13.06 1.21 2.84
CA GLY A 412 13.82 2.45 2.69
C GLY A 412 15.22 2.23 2.10
N ALA A 413 15.92 1.18 2.55
CA ALA A 413 17.23 0.81 2.01
C ALA A 413 17.12 0.35 0.55
N GLU A 414 16.10 -0.42 0.21
CA GLU A 414 15.83 -0.91 -1.14
C GLU A 414 15.54 0.24 -2.12
N ILE A 415 14.70 1.20 -1.72
CA ILE A 415 14.39 2.37 -2.57
C ILE A 415 15.60 3.28 -2.73
N GLN A 416 16.44 3.42 -1.70
CA GLN A 416 17.70 4.15 -1.79
C GLN A 416 18.63 3.55 -2.85
N ASP A 417 18.81 2.25 -2.83
CA ASP A 417 19.63 1.54 -3.80
C ASP A 417 19.08 1.65 -5.22
N VAL A 418 17.76 1.45 -5.40
CA VAL A 418 17.08 1.59 -6.70
C VAL A 418 17.22 3.00 -7.28
N ILE A 419 16.98 4.04 -6.47
CA ILE A 419 17.11 5.44 -6.93
C ILE A 419 18.55 5.76 -7.28
N THR A 420 19.49 5.37 -6.43
CA THR A 420 20.91 5.69 -6.61
C THR A 420 21.47 5.02 -7.86
N ARG A 421 21.16 3.74 -8.09
CA ARG A 421 21.56 3.05 -9.32
C ARG A 421 20.96 3.69 -10.56
N ALA A 422 19.66 3.95 -10.56
CA ALA A 422 18.98 4.54 -11.72
C ALA A 422 19.41 5.98 -12.01
N TYR A 423 19.87 6.74 -11.02
CA TYR A 423 20.36 8.10 -11.20
C TYR A 423 21.79 8.17 -11.73
N ARG A 424 22.61 7.14 -11.42
CA ARG A 424 24.02 7.06 -11.86
C ARG A 424 24.19 6.37 -13.21
N SER A 425 23.17 5.60 -13.69
CA SER A 425 23.18 4.96 -15.02
C SER A 425 22.83 5.95 -16.14
#